data_6534a794aeca3a60636df6d794941f63
#
_entry.id   6534a794aeca3a60636df6d794941f63
#
_cell.length_a   1.000
_cell.length_b   1.000
_cell.length_c   1.000
_cell.angle_alpha   90.00
_cell.angle_beta   90.00
_cell.angle_gamma   90.00
#
_symmetry.space_group_name_H-M   'P 1'
#
loop_
_entity.id
_entity.type
_entity.pdbx_description
1 polymer ?
#
loop_
_entity_poly.entity_id
_entity_poly.type
_entity_poly.pdbx_seq_one_letter_code
_entity_poly.pdbx_strand_id
1 'polypeptide(L)'
;MQQTDQLTVLAQDLKFPEGLIALDDGSVIVVEIARGTLSRVADGQVEVIAQLGGGPNGAAIGPDGKCYVCNNGGFKWIERNGRLYPGEEPTNYSGGRIERVDLATGIIEILYADCNGQ
;
A
#
# COMPACT_ATOMS: atom_id res chain seq x y z
N MET A 1 -0.25 -30.12 25.63
CA MET A 1 0.06 -30.31 24.22
C MET A 1 0.41 -28.98 23.61
N GLN A 2 1.43 -28.94 22.85
CA GLN A 2 1.83 -27.75 22.17
C GLN A 2 1.15 -27.67 20.82
N GLN A 3 0.52 -26.54 20.57
CA GLN A 3 -0.07 -26.27 19.27
C GLN A 3 0.97 -25.61 18.38
N THR A 4 1.14 -26.13 17.19
CA THR A 4 1.98 -25.51 16.19
C THR A 4 1.16 -24.53 15.39
N ASP A 5 1.57 -23.26 15.41
CA ASP A 5 0.92 -22.26 14.60
C ASP A 5 1.22 -22.55 13.13
N GLN A 6 0.18 -22.53 12.34
CA GLN A 6 0.31 -22.69 10.90
C GLN A 6 0.13 -21.36 10.22
N LEU A 7 1.02 -21.08 9.27
CA LEU A 7 0.92 -19.89 8.43
C LEU A 7 0.18 -20.28 7.16
N THR A 8 -0.79 -19.45 6.81
CA THR A 8 -1.52 -19.59 5.56
C THR A 8 -1.13 -18.43 4.64
N VAL A 9 -0.70 -18.74 3.44
CA VAL A 9 -0.39 -17.73 2.43
C VAL A 9 -1.70 -17.29 1.78
N LEU A 10 -2.06 -16.01 1.94
CA LEU A 10 -3.29 -15.46 1.38
C LEU A 10 -3.10 -14.97 -0.06
N ALA A 11 -1.91 -14.48 -0.39
CA ALA A 11 -1.60 -14.00 -1.73
C ALA A 11 -0.10 -14.04 -1.96
N GLN A 12 0.28 -14.02 -3.23
CA GLN A 12 1.68 -13.97 -3.67
C GLN A 12 1.86 -12.90 -4.74
N ASP A 13 3.10 -12.63 -5.09
CA ASP A 13 3.48 -11.70 -6.16
C ASP A 13 3.10 -10.24 -5.89
N LEU A 14 2.90 -9.89 -4.63
CA LEU A 14 2.75 -8.50 -4.23
C LEU A 14 4.10 -7.78 -4.37
N LYS A 15 4.05 -6.53 -4.78
CA LYS A 15 5.26 -5.75 -5.05
C LYS A 15 5.62 -4.88 -3.85
N PHE A 16 6.34 -5.46 -2.93
CA PHE A 16 6.79 -4.84 -1.69
C PHE A 16 5.61 -4.41 -0.80
N PRO A 17 4.85 -5.38 -0.27
CA PRO A 17 3.63 -5.08 0.51
C PRO A 17 3.96 -4.50 1.88
N GLU A 18 3.13 -3.55 2.30
CA GLU A 18 3.22 -2.87 3.58
C GLU A 18 1.83 -2.45 4.05
N GLY A 19 1.73 -1.93 5.26
CA GLY A 19 0.53 -1.26 5.76
C GLY A 19 -0.72 -2.13 5.74
N LEU A 20 -0.64 -3.32 6.31
CA LEU A 20 -1.75 -4.28 6.29
C LEU A 20 -2.90 -3.84 7.20
N ILE A 21 -4.13 -3.99 6.70
CA ILE A 21 -5.34 -3.78 7.47
C ILE A 21 -6.24 -5.00 7.29
N ALA A 22 -6.48 -5.73 8.36
CA ALA A 22 -7.43 -6.84 8.33
C ALA A 22 -8.86 -6.30 8.51
N LEU A 23 -9.74 -6.64 7.61
CA LEU A 23 -11.15 -6.24 7.68
C LEU A 23 -12.00 -7.35 8.29
N ASP A 24 -13.18 -6.95 8.80
CA ASP A 24 -14.08 -7.88 9.48
C ASP A 24 -14.60 -9.00 8.58
N ASP A 25 -14.65 -8.76 7.27
CA ASP A 25 -15.09 -9.76 6.29
C ASP A 25 -14.01 -10.78 5.92
N GLY A 26 -12.85 -10.70 6.54
CA GLY A 26 -11.73 -11.60 6.27
C GLY A 26 -10.81 -11.14 5.15
N SER A 27 -11.14 -10.07 4.45
CA SER A 27 -10.25 -9.50 3.46
C SER A 27 -9.14 -8.66 4.12
N VAL A 28 -8.08 -8.41 3.38
CA VAL A 28 -6.95 -7.61 3.85
C VAL A 28 -6.70 -6.49 2.84
N ILE A 29 -6.60 -5.28 3.35
CA ILE A 29 -6.15 -4.14 2.57
C ILE A 29 -4.64 -4.04 2.75
N VAL A 30 -3.93 -3.75 1.67
CA VAL A 30 -2.47 -3.65 1.68
C VAL A 30 -2.01 -2.59 0.70
N VAL A 31 -0.98 -1.84 1.06
CA VAL A 31 -0.28 -1.00 0.09
C VAL A 31 0.89 -1.78 -0.49
N GLU A 32 1.16 -1.58 -1.77
CA GLU A 32 2.31 -2.17 -2.44
C GLU A 32 3.24 -1.04 -2.87
N ILE A 33 4.32 -0.87 -2.14
CA ILE A 33 5.20 0.29 -2.32
C ILE A 33 5.75 0.36 -3.75
N ALA A 34 6.22 -0.77 -4.26
CA ALA A 34 6.84 -0.81 -5.58
C ALA A 34 5.82 -0.76 -6.71
N ARG A 35 4.62 -1.31 -6.50
CA ARG A 35 3.55 -1.23 -7.50
C ARG A 35 2.87 0.13 -7.49
N GLY A 36 2.90 0.83 -6.36
CA GLY A 36 2.22 2.12 -6.18
C GLY A 36 0.72 1.99 -6.01
N THR A 37 0.26 0.92 -5.39
CA THR A 37 -1.18 0.62 -5.30
C THR A 37 -1.66 0.47 -3.88
N LEU A 38 -2.96 0.71 -3.71
CA LEU A 38 -3.76 0.21 -2.59
C LEU A 38 -4.54 -0.98 -3.14
N SER A 39 -4.37 -2.14 -2.52
CA SER A 39 -4.92 -3.40 -3.02
C SER A 39 -5.72 -4.11 -1.96
N ARG A 40 -6.69 -4.93 -2.39
CA ARG A 40 -7.47 -5.80 -1.52
C ARG A 40 -7.13 -7.25 -1.84
N VAL A 41 -6.89 -8.02 -0.79
CA VAL A 41 -6.68 -9.46 -0.89
C VAL A 41 -7.90 -10.14 -0.29
N ALA A 42 -8.59 -10.95 -1.09
CA ALA A 42 -9.76 -11.70 -0.66
C ALA A 42 -9.86 -12.98 -1.50
N ASP A 43 -10.17 -14.10 -0.87
CA ASP A 43 -10.40 -15.38 -1.56
C ASP A 43 -9.28 -15.77 -2.51
N GLY A 44 -8.03 -15.52 -2.12
CA GLY A 44 -6.86 -15.83 -2.93
C GLY A 44 -6.64 -14.89 -4.11
N GLN A 45 -7.45 -13.85 -4.25
CA GLN A 45 -7.39 -12.88 -5.35
C GLN A 45 -6.87 -11.55 -4.85
N VAL A 46 -6.11 -10.85 -5.70
CA VAL A 46 -5.63 -9.49 -5.44
C VAL A 46 -6.35 -8.55 -6.40
N GLU A 47 -7.05 -7.57 -5.82
CA GLU A 47 -7.74 -6.54 -6.58
C GLU A 47 -7.12 -5.19 -6.28
N VAL A 48 -6.73 -4.46 -7.30
CA VAL A 48 -6.22 -3.09 -7.13
C VAL A 48 -7.41 -2.16 -6.91
N ILE A 49 -7.45 -1.52 -5.74
CA ILE A 49 -8.49 -0.55 -5.41
C ILE A 49 -8.17 0.80 -6.03
N ALA A 50 -6.90 1.22 -5.93
CA ALA A 50 -6.49 2.53 -6.42
C ALA A 50 -5.02 2.51 -6.85
N GLN A 51 -4.73 3.23 -7.93
CA GLN A 51 -3.38 3.48 -8.42
C GLN A 51 -2.89 4.79 -7.82
N LEU A 52 -2.05 4.68 -6.79
CA LEU A 52 -1.58 5.85 -6.05
C LEU A 52 -0.32 6.46 -6.65
N GLY A 53 0.47 5.64 -7.31
CA GLY A 53 1.80 6.05 -7.74
C GLY A 53 2.74 6.25 -6.55
N GLY A 54 3.94 6.72 -6.82
CA GLY A 54 4.94 6.97 -5.78
C GLY A 54 5.29 5.72 -4.98
N GLY A 55 5.21 5.85 -3.66
CA GLY A 55 5.50 4.74 -2.74
C GLY A 55 4.56 4.76 -1.55
N PRO A 56 3.33 4.22 -1.69
CA PRO A 56 2.43 4.10 -0.56
C PRO A 56 3.03 3.12 0.46
N ASN A 57 3.22 3.57 1.69
CA ASN A 57 3.97 2.83 2.68
C ASN A 57 3.16 2.48 3.93
N GLY A 58 2.18 3.26 4.28
CA GLY A 58 1.34 2.99 5.44
C GLY A 58 -0.11 3.31 5.14
N ALA A 59 -1.02 2.60 5.77
CA ALA A 59 -2.45 2.80 5.57
C ALA A 59 -3.23 2.56 6.85
N ALA A 60 -4.31 3.29 7.02
CA ALA A 60 -5.23 3.13 8.14
C ALA A 60 -6.64 3.55 7.72
N ILE A 61 -7.63 2.92 8.31
CA ILE A 61 -9.03 3.30 8.11
C ILE A 61 -9.36 4.43 9.08
N GLY A 62 -9.88 5.53 8.55
CA GLY A 62 -10.32 6.65 9.36
C GLY A 62 -11.76 6.52 9.83
N PRO A 63 -12.22 7.46 10.67
CA PRO A 63 -13.59 7.44 11.21
C PRO A 63 -14.65 7.61 10.14
N ASP A 64 -14.30 8.14 8.98
CA ASP A 64 -15.18 8.26 7.81
C ASP A 64 -15.29 6.97 6.99
N GLY A 65 -14.59 5.89 7.40
CA GLY A 65 -14.57 4.63 6.69
C GLY A 65 -13.65 4.61 5.47
N LYS A 66 -12.98 5.72 5.17
CA LYS A 66 -12.05 5.79 4.05
C LYS A 66 -10.64 5.41 4.49
N CYS A 67 -9.80 5.06 3.53
CA CYS A 67 -8.44 4.64 3.79
C CYS A 67 -7.49 5.82 3.62
N TYR A 68 -6.72 6.08 4.65
CA TYR A 68 -5.71 7.14 4.65
C TYR A 68 -4.35 6.51 4.42
N VAL A 69 -3.63 7.00 3.43
CA VAL A 69 -2.37 6.41 2.97
C VAL A 69 -1.25 7.43 3.09
N CYS A 70 -0.16 7.01 3.72
CA CYS A 70 1.09 7.76 3.72
C CYS A 70 1.91 7.33 2.51
N ASN A 71 2.16 8.27 1.61
CA ASN A 71 2.92 8.01 0.39
C ASN A 71 4.26 8.72 0.47
N ASN A 72 5.36 7.97 0.37
CA ASN A 72 6.70 8.53 0.52
C ASN A 72 7.27 9.14 -0.77
N GLY A 73 6.52 9.06 -1.88
CA GLY A 73 6.96 9.58 -3.17
C GLY A 73 7.68 8.56 -4.04
N GLY A 74 8.07 7.43 -3.48
CA GLY A 74 8.63 6.30 -4.22
C GLY A 74 10.14 6.20 -4.19
N PHE A 75 10.61 5.13 -4.80
CA PHE A 75 12.03 4.80 -4.93
C PHE A 75 12.31 4.34 -6.35
N LYS A 76 13.57 4.43 -6.77
CA LYS A 76 14.06 3.62 -7.87
C LYS A 76 14.22 2.20 -7.34
N TRP A 77 13.58 1.25 -7.98
CA TRP A 77 13.62 -0.13 -7.54
C TRP A 77 14.76 -0.87 -8.22
N ILE A 78 15.50 -1.65 -7.43
CA ILE A 78 16.61 -2.47 -7.92
C ILE A 78 16.19 -3.92 -7.81
N GLU A 79 16.22 -4.64 -8.93
CA GLU A 79 15.92 -6.06 -8.94
C GLU A 79 17.20 -6.86 -8.95
N ARG A 80 17.34 -7.78 -7.98
CA ARG A 80 18.46 -8.71 -7.90
C ARG A 80 17.94 -10.08 -7.48
N ASN A 81 18.24 -11.10 -8.26
CA ASN A 81 17.86 -12.48 -7.97
C ASN A 81 16.37 -12.63 -7.69
N GLY A 82 15.53 -11.92 -8.46
CA GLY A 82 14.08 -11.96 -8.32
C GLY A 82 13.54 -11.18 -7.11
N ARG A 83 14.37 -10.40 -6.45
CA ARG A 83 13.97 -9.59 -5.30
C ARG A 83 14.06 -8.10 -5.62
N LEU A 84 13.14 -7.34 -5.02
CA LEU A 84 13.11 -5.88 -5.16
C LEU A 84 13.77 -5.23 -3.95
N TYR A 85 14.63 -4.26 -4.21
CA TYR A 85 15.28 -3.44 -3.20
C TYR A 85 15.03 -1.96 -3.50
N PRO A 86 14.68 -1.16 -2.47
CA PRO A 86 14.52 0.28 -2.67
C PRO A 86 15.90 0.92 -2.89
N GLY A 87 15.98 1.80 -3.87
CA GLY A 87 17.16 2.56 -4.18
C GLY A 87 16.98 4.05 -3.86
N GLU A 88 17.51 4.89 -4.73
CA GLU A 88 17.43 6.35 -4.61
C GLU A 88 16.03 6.88 -4.93
N GLU A 89 15.86 8.19 -4.78
CA GLU A 89 14.68 8.88 -5.26
C GLU A 89 14.51 8.67 -6.78
N PRO A 90 13.28 8.45 -7.25
CA PRO A 90 13.04 8.36 -8.68
C PRO A 90 13.22 9.72 -9.36
N THR A 91 13.51 9.70 -10.65
CA THR A 91 13.70 10.93 -11.43
C THR A 91 12.44 11.80 -11.47
N ASN A 92 11.27 11.20 -11.31
CA ASN A 92 9.97 11.87 -11.28
C ASN A 92 9.45 12.10 -9.85
N TYR A 93 10.36 12.14 -8.88
CA TYR A 93 9.97 12.31 -7.47
C TYR A 93 9.27 13.64 -7.27
N SER A 94 8.08 13.59 -6.68
CA SER A 94 7.22 14.76 -6.43
C SER A 94 6.98 15.02 -4.94
N GLY A 95 7.74 14.37 -4.08
CA GLY A 95 7.60 14.52 -2.62
C GLY A 95 6.62 13.52 -2.02
N GLY A 96 6.59 13.50 -0.69
CA GLY A 96 5.63 12.70 0.07
C GLY A 96 4.28 13.37 0.14
N ARG A 97 3.25 12.59 0.47
CA ARG A 97 1.89 13.11 0.61
C ARG A 97 1.02 12.19 1.44
N ILE A 98 -0.06 12.73 1.96
CA ILE A 98 -1.14 11.96 2.58
C ILE A 98 -2.31 11.93 1.61
N GLU A 99 -2.78 10.73 1.31
CA GLU A 99 -3.90 10.50 0.40
C GLU A 99 -5.05 9.85 1.15
N ARG A 100 -6.27 10.13 0.72
CA ARG A 100 -7.45 9.47 1.24
C ARG A 100 -8.16 8.78 0.09
N VAL A 101 -8.47 7.50 0.27
CA VAL A 101 -9.06 6.66 -0.77
C VAL A 101 -10.41 6.15 -0.33
N ASP A 102 -11.41 6.31 -1.17
CA ASP A 102 -12.71 5.68 -1.00
C ASP A 102 -12.59 4.22 -1.44
N LEU A 103 -12.78 3.28 -0.51
CA LEU A 103 -12.57 1.86 -0.80
C LEU A 103 -13.59 1.27 -1.76
N ALA A 104 -14.78 1.86 -1.85
CA ALA A 104 -15.83 1.38 -2.75
C ALA A 104 -15.64 1.85 -4.19
N THR A 105 -15.14 3.07 -4.36
CA THR A 105 -15.02 3.70 -5.68
C THR A 105 -13.60 3.77 -6.20
N GLY A 106 -12.60 3.71 -5.30
CA GLY A 106 -11.21 3.91 -5.65
C GLY A 106 -10.82 5.38 -5.86
N ILE A 107 -11.72 6.31 -5.56
CA ILE A 107 -11.45 7.74 -5.72
C ILE A 107 -10.40 8.18 -4.72
N ILE A 108 -9.39 8.89 -5.21
CA ILE A 108 -8.24 9.34 -4.46
C ILE A 108 -8.31 10.85 -4.26
N GLU A 109 -8.10 11.31 -3.01
CA GLU A 109 -7.95 12.71 -2.69
C GLU A 109 -6.58 12.93 -2.07
N ILE A 110 -5.84 13.92 -2.53
CA ILE A 110 -4.60 14.33 -1.88
C ILE A 110 -4.96 15.34 -0.81
N LEU A 111 -4.73 14.99 0.46
CA LEU A 111 -5.08 15.85 1.60
C LEU A 111 -3.96 16.82 1.92
N TYR A 112 -2.73 16.32 1.96
CA TYR A 112 -1.55 17.11 2.31
C TYR A 112 -0.40 16.70 1.40
N ALA A 113 0.25 17.66 0.78
CA ALA A 113 1.43 17.45 -0.06
C ALA A 113 2.66 18.20 0.48
N ASP A 114 2.46 19.00 1.51
CA ASP A 114 3.56 19.74 2.16
C ASP A 114 3.18 20.04 3.61
N CYS A 115 4.16 20.51 4.35
CA CYS A 115 3.97 21.03 5.70
C CYS A 115 4.63 22.39 5.75
N ASN A 116 3.84 23.45 5.97
CA ASN A 116 4.32 24.84 6.00
C ASN A 116 5.12 25.23 4.76
N GLY A 117 4.71 24.76 3.59
CA GLY A 117 5.35 25.07 2.33
C GLY A 117 6.60 24.23 2.03
N GLN A 118 6.80 23.15 2.76
CA GLN A 118 7.96 22.28 2.59
C GLN A 118 7.58 20.85 2.24
#